data_f5179c3befc268c295e69926166448ce
#
_entry.id   f5179c3befc268c295e69926166448ce
#
_cell.length_a   1.000
_cell.length_b   1.000
_cell.length_c   1.000
_cell.angle_alpha   90.00
_cell.angle_beta   90.00
_cell.angle_gamma   90.00
#
_symmetry.space_group_name_H-M   'P 1'
#
loop_
_entity.id
_entity.type
_entity.pdbx_description
1 polymer ?
#
loop_
_entity_poly.entity_id
_entity_poly.type
_entity_poly.pdbx_seq_one_letter_code
_entity_poly.pdbx_strand_id
1 'polypeptide(L)'
;MDALGRRGVAEWLIASCGVWYIGLGLYFIFARPALLPEDVRYAGAGLQALESVAPHLGDWLGKVFTVMGGFMAGAGVLVAYFGWTLMASRPRGATLALALVGALTLVLMSAVNFALQSDFRWLLVLPPSAWAAALVRYELQSRQRQSA
;
A
#
# COMPACT_ATOMS: atom_id res chain seq x y z
N MET A 1 -21.17 -25.25 -8.50
CA MET A 1 -20.06 -24.53 -9.19
C MET A 1 -20.40 -23.05 -9.46
N ASP A 2 -21.17 -22.36 -8.58
CA ASP A 2 -21.66 -20.99 -8.82
C ASP A 2 -21.16 -19.92 -7.84
N ALA A 3 -20.05 -20.18 -7.15
CA ALA A 3 -19.46 -19.21 -6.22
C ALA A 3 -18.65 -18.10 -6.93
N LEU A 4 -18.46 -18.18 -8.25
CA LEU A 4 -17.73 -17.18 -9.06
C LEU A 4 -18.64 -16.05 -9.59
N GLY A 5 -19.96 -16.12 -9.35
CA GLY A 5 -20.93 -15.37 -10.13
C GLY A 5 -21.13 -13.90 -9.79
N ARG A 6 -20.78 -13.39 -8.61
CA ARG A 6 -20.93 -11.94 -8.28
C ARG A 6 -19.96 -11.50 -7.20
N ARG A 7 -18.71 -11.36 -7.57
CA ARG A 7 -17.80 -10.55 -6.75
C ARG A 7 -18.28 -9.10 -6.74
N GLY A 8 -18.46 -8.54 -5.55
CA GLY A 8 -18.89 -7.16 -5.41
C GLY A 8 -17.76 -6.17 -5.73
N VAL A 9 -18.12 -4.91 -5.86
CA VAL A 9 -17.15 -3.83 -6.12
C VAL A 9 -16.11 -3.72 -5.01
N ALA A 10 -16.47 -4.04 -3.76
CA ALA A 10 -15.57 -3.97 -2.63
C ALA A 10 -14.40 -4.96 -2.74
N GLU A 11 -14.69 -6.21 -3.13
CA GLU A 11 -13.69 -7.26 -3.35
C GLU A 11 -12.69 -6.87 -4.44
N TRP A 12 -13.19 -6.32 -5.54
CA TRP A 12 -12.34 -5.82 -6.63
C TRP A 12 -11.46 -4.65 -6.20
N LEU A 13 -12.00 -3.68 -5.46
CA LEU A 13 -11.23 -2.54 -4.98
C LEU A 13 -10.09 -2.97 -4.03
N ILE A 14 -10.36 -3.87 -3.08
CA ILE A 14 -9.33 -4.38 -2.16
C ILE A 14 -8.28 -5.18 -2.95
N ALA A 15 -8.68 -6.08 -3.84
CA ALA A 15 -7.75 -6.83 -4.66
C ALA A 15 -6.87 -5.91 -5.53
N SER A 16 -7.45 -4.87 -6.13
CA SER A 16 -6.71 -3.88 -6.93
C SER A 16 -5.72 -3.09 -6.08
N CYS A 17 -6.07 -2.71 -4.85
CA CYS A 17 -5.14 -2.08 -3.92
C CYS A 17 -3.98 -3.03 -3.56
N GLY A 18 -4.25 -4.33 -3.41
CA GLY A 18 -3.21 -5.34 -3.22
C GLY A 18 -2.26 -5.43 -4.42
N VAL A 19 -2.78 -5.45 -5.64
CA VAL A 19 -1.98 -5.45 -6.87
C VAL A 19 -1.14 -4.17 -6.99
N TRP A 20 -1.72 -3.01 -6.68
CA TRP A 20 -0.98 -1.74 -6.61
C TRP A 20 0.19 -1.83 -5.62
N TYR A 21 -0.05 -2.41 -4.44
CA TYR A 21 0.97 -2.52 -3.40
C TYR A 21 2.08 -3.50 -3.78
N ILE A 22 1.76 -4.57 -4.52
CA ILE A 22 2.76 -5.44 -5.16
C ILE A 22 3.62 -4.63 -6.13
N GLY A 23 3.00 -3.88 -7.04
CA GLY A 23 3.71 -3.06 -8.03
C GLY A 23 4.65 -2.04 -7.37
N LEU A 24 4.17 -1.38 -6.31
CA LEU A 24 4.99 -0.45 -5.53
C LEU A 24 6.16 -1.16 -4.84
N GLY A 25 5.93 -2.33 -4.27
CA GLY A 25 7.00 -3.16 -3.68
C GLY A 25 8.06 -3.57 -4.69
N LEU A 26 7.65 -4.00 -5.89
CA LEU A 26 8.58 -4.31 -6.98
C LEU A 26 9.37 -3.09 -7.45
N TYR A 27 8.74 -1.92 -7.52
CA TYR A 27 9.45 -0.66 -7.79
C TYR A 27 10.56 -0.41 -6.75
N PHE A 28 10.29 -0.62 -5.46
CA PHE A 28 11.27 -0.46 -4.39
C PHE A 28 12.40 -1.49 -4.46
N ILE A 29 12.14 -2.70 -4.92
CA ILE A 29 13.14 -3.76 -5.07
C ILE A 29 14.09 -3.47 -6.26
N PHE A 30 13.53 -3.04 -7.40
CA PHE A 30 14.27 -3.09 -8.67
C PHE A 30 14.56 -1.73 -9.28
N ALA A 31 13.82 -0.69 -8.93
CA ALA A 31 13.86 0.57 -9.68
C ALA A 31 14.04 1.83 -8.83
N ARG A 32 13.79 1.77 -7.50
CA ARG A 32 13.90 2.95 -6.65
C ARG A 32 15.37 3.34 -6.44
N PRO A 33 15.79 4.55 -6.78
CA PRO A 33 17.14 5.04 -6.45
C PRO A 33 17.32 5.23 -4.94
N ALA A 34 18.56 5.28 -4.49
CA ALA A 34 18.89 5.48 -3.07
C ALA A 34 18.30 6.78 -2.51
N LEU A 35 18.33 7.86 -3.29
CA LEU A 35 17.65 9.12 -2.97
C LEU A 35 16.84 9.60 -4.17
N LEU A 36 15.59 10.00 -3.91
CA LEU A 36 14.75 10.74 -4.83
C LEU A 36 15.00 12.25 -4.70
N PRO A 37 14.60 13.09 -5.67
CA PRO A 37 14.75 14.53 -5.56
C PRO A 37 14.13 15.15 -4.31
N GLU A 38 12.99 14.62 -3.87
CA GLU A 38 12.33 15.02 -2.62
C GLU A 38 13.12 14.63 -1.38
N ASP A 39 13.80 13.47 -1.39
CA ASP A 39 14.65 13.05 -0.28
C ASP A 39 15.82 14.03 -0.11
N VAL A 40 16.42 14.47 -1.22
CA VAL A 40 17.48 15.48 -1.26
C VAL A 40 17.00 16.84 -0.72
N ARG A 41 15.80 17.27 -1.13
CA ARG A 41 15.19 18.51 -0.63
C ARG A 41 14.95 18.44 0.89
N TYR A 42 14.45 17.33 1.36
CA TYR A 42 14.15 17.12 2.78
C TYR A 42 15.41 17.02 3.63
N ALA A 43 16.42 16.28 3.16
CA ALA A 43 17.71 16.11 3.86
C ALA A 43 18.60 17.37 3.80
N GLY A 44 18.37 18.28 2.86
CA GLY A 44 19.20 19.47 2.65
C GLY A 44 20.58 19.16 2.03
N ALA A 45 20.84 17.91 1.60
CA ALA A 45 22.10 17.50 1.00
C ALA A 45 21.90 16.39 -0.03
N GLY A 46 22.64 16.47 -1.14
CA GLY A 46 22.66 15.41 -2.17
C GLY A 46 23.47 14.18 -1.75
N LEU A 47 23.27 13.06 -2.46
CA LEU A 47 23.94 11.78 -2.17
C LEU A 47 25.47 11.92 -2.10
N GLN A 48 26.09 12.64 -3.02
CA GLN A 48 27.55 12.85 -3.05
C GLN A 48 28.07 13.56 -1.79
N ALA A 49 27.34 14.56 -1.31
CA ALA A 49 27.71 15.26 -0.08
C ALA A 49 27.58 14.35 1.14
N LEU A 50 26.55 13.52 1.17
CA LEU A 50 26.32 12.54 2.24
C LEU A 50 27.38 11.41 2.21
N GLU A 51 27.74 10.91 1.05
CA GLU A 51 28.75 9.86 0.87
C GLU A 51 30.17 10.34 1.18
N SER A 52 30.45 11.66 1.12
CA SER A 52 31.73 12.20 1.59
C SER A 52 31.95 11.97 3.09
N VAL A 53 30.87 11.85 3.87
CA VAL A 53 30.88 11.60 5.31
C VAL A 53 30.56 10.14 5.61
N ALA A 54 29.72 9.51 4.80
CA ALA A 54 29.27 8.12 4.95
C ALA A 54 29.37 7.36 3.60
N PRO A 55 30.56 6.85 3.22
CA PRO A 55 30.85 6.34 1.88
C PRO A 55 29.94 5.19 1.39
N HIS A 56 29.31 4.45 2.30
CA HIS A 56 28.43 3.32 1.97
C HIS A 56 26.94 3.61 2.15
N LEU A 57 26.56 4.88 2.32
CA LEU A 57 25.17 5.26 2.59
C LEU A 57 24.24 4.87 1.45
N GLY A 58 24.63 5.11 0.20
CA GLY A 58 23.83 4.77 -0.97
C GLY A 58 23.58 3.27 -1.08
N ASP A 59 24.60 2.45 -0.91
CA ASP A 59 24.48 0.99 -0.91
C ASP A 59 23.61 0.47 0.22
N TRP A 60 23.74 1.05 1.41
CA TRP A 60 22.93 0.66 2.56
C TRP A 60 21.45 1.02 2.34
N LEU A 61 21.16 2.25 1.89
CA LEU A 61 19.80 2.67 1.56
C LEU A 61 19.16 1.77 0.50
N GLY A 62 19.92 1.41 -0.55
CA GLY A 62 19.44 0.47 -1.57
C GLY A 62 19.00 -0.87 -0.97
N LYS A 63 19.80 -1.43 -0.03
CA LYS A 63 19.45 -2.67 0.66
C LYS A 63 18.21 -2.50 1.56
N VAL A 64 18.10 -1.38 2.28
CA VAL A 64 16.93 -1.06 3.11
C VAL A 64 15.68 -0.99 2.25
N PHE A 65 15.73 -0.31 1.11
CA PHE A 65 14.58 -0.21 0.19
C PHE A 65 14.23 -1.54 -0.46
N THR A 66 15.20 -2.38 -0.77
CA THR A 66 14.95 -3.75 -1.27
C THR A 66 14.17 -4.57 -0.25
N VAL A 67 14.58 -4.57 1.02
CA VAL A 67 13.87 -5.28 2.11
C VAL A 67 12.47 -4.70 2.31
N MET A 68 12.34 -3.37 2.35
CA MET A 68 11.05 -2.70 2.47
C MET A 68 10.11 -3.06 1.31
N GLY A 69 10.62 -3.06 0.08
CA GLY A 69 9.89 -3.48 -1.11
C GLY A 69 9.39 -4.93 -1.02
N GLY A 70 10.20 -5.82 -0.46
CA GLY A 70 9.82 -7.22 -0.18
C GLY A 70 8.62 -7.31 0.77
N PHE A 71 8.65 -6.58 1.89
CA PHE A 71 7.52 -6.51 2.81
C PHE A 71 6.26 -5.92 2.14
N MET A 72 6.41 -4.86 1.35
CA MET A 72 5.29 -4.25 0.62
C MET A 72 4.68 -5.23 -0.38
N ALA A 73 5.50 -5.89 -1.21
CA ALA A 73 5.03 -6.86 -2.19
C ALA A 73 4.34 -8.06 -1.50
N GLY A 74 4.93 -8.59 -0.42
CA GLY A 74 4.36 -9.68 0.36
C GLY A 74 3.00 -9.32 0.99
N ALA A 75 2.90 -8.13 1.60
CA ALA A 75 1.63 -7.62 2.12
C ALA A 75 0.60 -7.44 0.99
N GLY A 76 1.03 -6.93 -0.17
CA GLY A 76 0.19 -6.78 -1.34
C GLY A 76 -0.38 -8.10 -1.85
N VAL A 77 0.43 -9.17 -1.89
CA VAL A 77 -0.02 -10.53 -2.24
C VAL A 77 -1.11 -11.02 -1.28
N LEU A 78 -0.90 -10.86 0.03
CA LEU A 78 -1.88 -11.26 1.04
C LEU A 78 -3.18 -10.47 0.91
N VAL A 79 -3.11 -9.16 0.69
CA VAL A 79 -4.27 -8.29 0.48
C VAL A 79 -5.03 -8.66 -0.79
N ALA A 80 -4.32 -8.86 -1.90
CA ALA A 80 -4.93 -9.27 -3.17
C ALA A 80 -5.61 -10.64 -3.04
N TYR A 81 -4.95 -11.60 -2.43
CA TYR A 81 -5.51 -12.92 -2.15
C TYR A 81 -6.75 -12.84 -1.26
N PHE A 82 -6.69 -12.06 -0.16
CA PHE A 82 -7.81 -11.89 0.74
C PHE A 82 -9.01 -11.26 0.04
N GLY A 83 -8.80 -10.16 -0.67
CA GLY A 83 -9.85 -9.49 -1.46
C GLY A 83 -10.48 -10.41 -2.48
N TRP A 84 -9.65 -11.22 -3.15
CA TRP A 84 -10.09 -12.10 -4.22
C TRP A 84 -10.82 -13.37 -3.74
N THR A 85 -10.42 -13.96 -2.60
CA THR A 85 -10.88 -15.28 -2.17
C THR A 85 -11.73 -15.26 -0.91
N LEU A 86 -11.32 -14.52 0.12
CA LEU A 86 -11.89 -14.64 1.47
C LEU A 86 -12.95 -13.58 1.79
N MET A 87 -12.87 -12.40 1.18
CA MET A 87 -13.73 -11.27 1.53
C MET A 87 -15.21 -11.57 1.27
N ALA A 88 -15.53 -12.35 0.24
CA ALA A 88 -16.89 -12.76 -0.09
C ALA A 88 -17.55 -13.65 1.01
N SER A 89 -16.76 -14.44 1.75
CA SER A 89 -17.22 -15.29 2.85
C SER A 89 -17.48 -14.53 4.15
N ARG A 90 -17.13 -13.23 4.19
CA ARG A 90 -17.33 -12.32 5.34
C ARG A 90 -16.80 -12.87 6.67
N PRO A 91 -15.50 -13.20 6.76
CA PRO A 91 -14.94 -13.71 8.00
C PRO A 91 -15.05 -12.66 9.13
N ARG A 92 -15.29 -13.14 10.35
CA ARG A 92 -15.38 -12.26 11.53
C ARG A 92 -14.08 -11.47 11.70
N GLY A 93 -14.19 -10.16 11.94
CA GLY A 93 -13.05 -9.28 12.12
C GLY A 93 -12.38 -8.81 10.81
N ALA A 94 -12.87 -9.22 9.63
CA ALA A 94 -12.31 -8.82 8.35
C ALA A 94 -12.22 -7.30 8.19
N THR A 95 -13.28 -6.57 8.51
CA THR A 95 -13.32 -5.12 8.42
C THR A 95 -12.26 -4.45 9.30
N LEU A 96 -12.13 -4.91 10.55
CA LEU A 96 -11.12 -4.37 11.48
C LEU A 96 -9.71 -4.68 10.97
N ALA A 97 -9.44 -5.92 10.57
CA ALA A 97 -8.13 -6.30 10.03
C ALA A 97 -7.77 -5.47 8.79
N LEU A 98 -8.70 -5.33 7.84
CA LEU A 98 -8.49 -4.50 6.65
C LEU A 98 -8.33 -3.01 7.00
N ALA A 99 -9.09 -2.48 7.96
CA ALA A 99 -8.94 -1.10 8.41
C ALA A 99 -7.55 -0.85 8.99
N LEU A 100 -7.06 -1.75 9.84
CA LEU A 100 -5.71 -1.66 10.42
C LEU A 100 -4.62 -1.78 9.35
N VAL A 101 -4.74 -2.75 8.44
CA VAL A 101 -3.79 -2.91 7.32
C VAL A 101 -3.76 -1.64 6.46
N GLY A 102 -4.91 -1.12 6.05
CA GLY A 102 -4.98 0.11 5.24
C GLY A 102 -4.40 1.32 5.95
N ALA A 103 -4.67 1.47 7.25
CA ALA A 103 -4.12 2.56 8.06
C ALA A 103 -2.59 2.49 8.16
N LEU A 104 -2.04 1.32 8.48
CA LEU A 104 -0.61 1.11 8.71
C LEU A 104 0.21 1.06 7.41
N THR A 105 -0.41 0.78 6.28
CA THR A 105 0.28 0.72 4.99
C THR A 105 -0.01 1.95 4.13
N LEU A 106 -1.23 2.07 3.61
CA LEU A 106 -1.58 3.08 2.61
C LEU A 106 -1.73 4.49 3.20
N VAL A 107 -2.42 4.63 4.34
CA VAL A 107 -2.63 5.95 4.97
C VAL A 107 -1.31 6.47 5.53
N LEU A 108 -0.55 5.66 6.25
CA LEU A 108 0.76 6.05 6.80
C LEU A 108 1.73 6.45 5.68
N MET A 109 1.80 5.66 4.60
CA MET A 109 2.60 6.00 3.43
C MET A 109 2.22 7.35 2.85
N SER A 110 0.91 7.60 2.64
CA SER A 110 0.44 8.90 2.13
C SER A 110 0.81 10.04 3.08
N ALA A 111 0.59 9.88 4.39
CA ALA A 111 0.91 10.89 5.38
C ALA A 111 2.41 11.25 5.38
N VAL A 112 3.30 10.26 5.31
CA VAL A 112 4.75 10.48 5.24
C VAL A 112 5.12 11.20 3.93
N ASN A 113 4.52 10.84 2.79
CA ASN A 113 4.78 11.52 1.53
C ASN A 113 4.31 13.00 1.53
N PHE A 114 3.24 13.33 2.26
CA PHE A 114 2.87 14.73 2.48
C PHE A 114 3.89 15.47 3.36
N ALA A 115 4.37 14.83 4.43
CA ALA A 115 5.40 15.41 5.31
C ALA A 115 6.72 15.66 4.55
N LEU A 116 7.12 14.77 3.65
CA LEU A 116 8.30 14.90 2.78
C LEU A 116 8.08 15.86 1.61
N GLN A 117 6.85 16.37 1.42
CA GLN A 117 6.47 17.17 0.25
C GLN A 117 6.82 16.48 -1.08
N SER A 118 6.63 15.14 -1.13
CA SER A 118 6.90 14.32 -2.30
C SER A 118 6.11 14.81 -3.52
N ASP A 119 6.69 14.76 -4.69
CA ASP A 119 6.04 15.10 -5.95
C ASP A 119 4.88 14.13 -6.26
N PHE A 120 4.92 12.92 -5.69
CA PHE A 120 3.91 11.87 -5.86
C PHE A 120 2.80 11.89 -4.78
N ARG A 121 2.84 12.81 -3.79
CA ARG A 121 1.91 12.82 -2.65
C ARG A 121 0.44 12.75 -3.04
N TRP A 122 0.04 13.47 -4.10
CA TRP A 122 -1.37 13.47 -4.55
C TRP A 122 -1.78 12.16 -5.23
N LEU A 123 -0.88 11.54 -5.98
CA LEU A 123 -1.12 10.21 -6.57
C LEU A 123 -1.28 9.16 -5.48
N LEU A 124 -0.49 9.25 -4.41
CA LEU A 124 -0.51 8.33 -3.29
C LEU A 124 -1.73 8.45 -2.36
N VAL A 125 -2.62 9.43 -2.59
CA VAL A 125 -3.94 9.51 -1.92
C VAL A 125 -4.95 8.54 -2.57
N LEU A 126 -4.78 8.18 -3.82
CA LEU A 126 -5.75 7.34 -4.53
C LEU A 126 -5.94 5.95 -3.90
N PRO A 127 -4.87 5.17 -3.56
CA PRO A 127 -5.02 3.87 -2.93
C PRO A 127 -5.76 3.90 -1.59
N PRO A 128 -5.42 4.76 -0.60
CA PRO A 128 -6.18 4.82 0.65
C PRO A 128 -7.63 5.28 0.47
N SER A 129 -7.91 6.14 -0.51
CA SER A 129 -9.29 6.55 -0.83
C SER A 129 -10.11 5.39 -1.41
N ALA A 130 -9.52 4.63 -2.35
CA ALA A 130 -10.15 3.44 -2.90
C ALA A 130 -10.37 2.36 -1.82
N TRP A 131 -9.41 2.21 -0.92
CA TRP A 131 -9.50 1.29 0.22
C TRP A 131 -10.64 1.68 1.16
N ALA A 132 -10.73 2.95 1.56
CA ALA A 132 -11.80 3.46 2.41
C ALA A 132 -13.18 3.25 1.75
N ALA A 133 -13.30 3.56 0.46
CA ALA A 133 -14.54 3.32 -0.29
C ALA A 133 -14.91 1.83 -0.33
N ALA A 134 -13.93 0.93 -0.46
CA ALA A 134 -14.15 -0.52 -0.42
C ALA A 134 -14.68 -0.97 0.94
N LEU A 135 -14.09 -0.48 2.05
CA LEU A 135 -14.55 -0.82 3.40
C LEU A 135 -15.96 -0.32 3.68
N VAL A 136 -16.27 0.93 3.32
CA VAL A 136 -17.61 1.49 3.46
C VAL A 136 -18.63 0.65 2.70
N ARG A 137 -18.36 0.31 1.44
CA ARG A 137 -19.26 -0.55 0.64
C ARG A 137 -19.42 -1.93 1.23
N TYR A 138 -18.35 -2.52 1.73
CA TYR A 138 -18.38 -3.83 2.37
C TYR A 138 -19.29 -3.85 3.60
N GLU A 139 -19.19 -2.80 4.45
CA GLU A 139 -20.05 -2.66 5.63
C GLU A 139 -21.52 -2.40 5.27
N LEU A 140 -21.79 -1.53 4.31
CA LEU A 140 -23.17 -1.26 3.86
C LEU A 140 -23.85 -2.53 3.33
N GLN A 141 -23.14 -3.33 2.53
CA GLN A 141 -23.66 -4.60 2.03
C GLN A 141 -23.89 -5.64 3.14
N SER A 142 -23.10 -5.61 4.24
CA SER A 142 -23.32 -6.51 5.37
C SER A 142 -24.59 -6.17 6.13
N ARG A 143 -24.85 -4.89 6.36
CA ARG A 143 -26.06 -4.43 7.04
C ARG A 143 -27.35 -4.75 6.25
N GLN A 144 -27.32 -4.56 4.93
CA GLN A 144 -28.47 -4.87 4.06
C GLN A 144 -28.86 -6.36 4.10
N ARG A 145 -27.87 -7.26 4.21
CA ARG A 145 -28.15 -8.72 4.30
C ARG A 145 -28.64 -9.19 5.68
N GLN A 146 -28.41 -8.41 6.72
CA GLN A 146 -28.90 -8.72 8.08
C GLN A 146 -30.34 -8.22 8.29
N SER A 147 -30.80 -7.28 7.47
CA SER A 147 -32.15 -6.70 7.53
C SER A 147 -33.15 -7.33 6.55
N ALA A 148 -32.70 -8.27 5.71
CA ALA A 148 -33.52 -9.03 4.76
C ALA A 148 -33.73 -10.47 5.22
#